data_768ebcd576558a662c1625012a0e5e78
#
_entry.id   768ebcd576558a662c1625012a0e5e78
#
_cell.length_a   1.000
_cell.length_b   1.000
_cell.length_c   1.000
_cell.angle_alpha   90.00
_cell.angle_beta   90.00
_cell.angle_gamma   90.00
#
_symmetry.space_group_name_H-M   'P 1'
#
loop_
_entity.id
_entity.type
_entity.pdbx_description
1 polymer ?
#
loop_
_entity_poly.entity_id
_entity_poly.type
_entity_poly.pdbx_seq_one_letter_code
_entity_poly.pdbx_strand_id
1 'polypeptide(L)'
;ALVAAGPESRAILSDSRNVLMNYNIHARGTPGSIFKMVSSLGAMLEGELFVDETISDEGRFMLVTNVESQAPKCWISESQRYKHQSQTIIQGLSHSCNYFFYRLGEPRLYQYASEFGLTSKTGVDLPGEQRSVVGCQTSLYDPDKAMGEADQDTAVPIIVFNSIKSHLRNQGASRNITYDDERLDRCVKRLMDM
;
A
#
# COMPACT_ATOMS: atom_id res chain seq x y z
N ALA A 1 25.42 -15.34 26.91
CA ALA A 1 25.66 -16.78 27.08
C ALA A 1 25.77 -17.56 25.76
N LEU A 2 24.97 -17.24 24.73
CA LEU A 2 25.01 -17.89 23.40
C LEU A 2 26.26 -17.55 22.57
N VAL A 3 26.92 -16.42 22.85
CA VAL A 3 28.10 -15.95 22.10
C VAL A 3 29.38 -16.73 22.40
N ALA A 4 29.42 -17.43 23.52
CA ALA A 4 30.56 -18.23 23.94
C ALA A 4 30.46 -19.71 23.53
N ALA A 5 29.40 -20.10 22.86
CA ALA A 5 29.13 -21.51 22.56
C ALA A 5 29.72 -21.94 21.20
N GLY A 6 30.00 -23.22 21.06
CA GLY A 6 30.76 -23.84 19.99
C GLY A 6 30.25 -23.70 18.56
N PRO A 7 30.79 -24.47 17.61
CA PRO A 7 30.49 -24.33 16.18
C PRO A 7 28.97 -24.49 15.81
N GLU A 8 28.25 -25.29 16.57
CA GLU A 8 26.81 -25.49 16.38
C GLU A 8 26.00 -24.20 16.62
N SER A 9 26.36 -23.44 17.66
CA SER A 9 25.68 -22.15 17.95
C SER A 9 25.99 -21.10 16.89
N ARG A 10 27.17 -21.11 16.29
CA ARG A 10 27.54 -20.25 15.18
C ARG A 10 26.71 -20.61 13.93
N ALA A 11 26.49 -21.88 13.67
CA ALA A 11 25.65 -22.34 12.55
C ALA A 11 24.20 -21.84 12.70
N ILE A 12 23.65 -21.89 13.91
CA ILE A 12 22.31 -21.37 14.20
C ILE A 12 22.25 -19.84 13.99
N LEU A 13 23.26 -19.11 14.47
CA LEU A 13 23.33 -17.66 14.34
C LEU A 13 23.51 -17.19 12.88
N SER A 14 24.16 -18.00 12.04
CA SER A 14 24.40 -17.72 10.63
C SER A 14 23.35 -18.32 9.69
N ASP A 15 22.32 -18.98 10.22
CA ASP A 15 21.26 -19.58 9.41
C ASP A 15 20.46 -18.48 8.70
N SER A 16 20.42 -18.54 7.38
CA SER A 16 19.70 -17.57 6.53
C SER A 16 18.19 -17.53 6.78
N ARG A 17 17.64 -18.56 7.43
CA ARG A 17 16.24 -18.62 7.85
C ARG A 17 15.95 -17.81 9.12
N ASN A 18 16.97 -17.21 9.74
CA ASN A 18 16.83 -16.41 10.96
C ASN A 18 16.06 -17.16 12.07
N VAL A 19 16.44 -18.40 12.35
CA VAL A 19 15.71 -19.31 13.24
C VAL A 19 15.53 -18.80 14.68
N LEU A 20 16.31 -17.80 15.09
CA LEU A 20 16.18 -17.15 16.40
C LEU A 20 15.25 -15.93 16.36
N MET A 21 14.76 -15.54 15.19
CA MET A 21 13.85 -14.40 15.07
C MET A 21 12.42 -14.83 15.37
N ASN A 22 11.80 -14.15 16.32
CA ASN A 22 10.36 -14.32 16.54
C ASN A 22 9.60 -13.51 15.48
N TYR A 23 9.17 -14.17 14.43
CA TYR A 23 8.49 -13.55 13.30
C TYR A 23 7.19 -12.83 13.67
N ASN A 24 6.53 -13.22 14.77
CA ASN A 24 5.29 -12.57 15.20
C ASN A 24 5.49 -11.14 15.71
N ILE A 25 6.70 -10.78 16.13
CA ILE A 25 7.01 -9.47 16.72
C ILE A 25 8.13 -8.72 15.98
N HIS A 26 9.02 -9.43 15.30
CA HIS A 26 10.18 -8.83 14.63
C HIS A 26 9.98 -8.70 13.11
N ALA A 27 9.12 -9.52 12.50
CA ALA A 27 8.89 -9.44 11.06
C ALA A 27 7.81 -8.40 10.73
N ARG A 28 8.02 -7.71 9.61
CA ARG A 28 6.99 -6.91 8.96
C ARG A 28 6.49 -7.68 7.75
N GLY A 29 5.20 -7.88 7.65
CA GLY A 29 4.57 -8.55 6.51
C GLY A 29 3.41 -7.72 5.98
N THR A 30 3.15 -7.82 4.69
CA THR A 30 1.95 -7.21 4.10
C THR A 30 0.72 -7.99 4.56
N PRO A 31 -0.30 -7.32 5.12
CA PRO A 31 -1.50 -8.00 5.62
C PRO A 31 -2.34 -8.64 4.50
N GLY A 32 -2.13 -8.22 3.26
CA GLY A 32 -2.92 -8.70 2.14
C GLY A 32 -4.42 -8.49 2.35
N SER A 33 -5.21 -9.49 2.00
CA SER A 33 -6.67 -9.41 2.06
C SER A 33 -7.27 -9.32 3.47
N ILE A 34 -6.50 -9.55 4.52
CA ILE A 34 -6.97 -9.33 5.90
C ILE A 34 -7.29 -7.86 6.12
N PHE A 35 -6.55 -6.95 5.48
CA PHE A 35 -6.77 -5.52 5.57
C PHE A 35 -8.12 -5.05 5.00
N LYS A 36 -8.77 -5.86 4.16
CA LYS A 36 -10.10 -5.59 3.63
C LYS A 36 -11.17 -5.43 4.71
N MET A 37 -10.99 -6.03 5.88
CA MET A 37 -11.89 -5.82 7.02
C MET A 37 -11.85 -4.37 7.50
N VAL A 38 -10.67 -3.77 7.58
CA VAL A 38 -10.50 -2.36 7.96
C VAL A 38 -11.12 -1.45 6.91
N SER A 39 -10.84 -1.72 5.62
CA SER A 39 -11.42 -0.96 4.51
C SER A 39 -12.94 -1.04 4.46
N SER A 40 -13.50 -2.21 4.74
CA SER A 40 -14.96 -2.42 4.79
C SER A 40 -15.61 -1.58 5.87
N LEU A 41 -15.04 -1.63 7.08
CA LEU A 41 -15.59 -0.90 8.21
C LEU A 41 -15.48 0.61 8.00
N GLY A 42 -14.32 1.07 7.50
CA GLY A 42 -14.12 2.48 7.18
C GLY A 42 -15.15 3.01 6.19
N ALA A 43 -15.34 2.31 5.08
CA ALA A 43 -16.31 2.70 4.06
C ALA A 43 -17.76 2.73 4.56
N MET A 44 -18.13 1.78 5.40
CA MET A 44 -19.47 1.75 6.01
C MET A 44 -19.67 2.89 7.01
N LEU A 45 -18.67 3.23 7.81
CA LEU A 45 -18.74 4.31 8.79
C LEU A 45 -18.78 5.68 8.12
N GLU A 46 -18.10 5.85 6.98
CA GLU A 46 -18.16 7.08 6.18
C GLU A 46 -19.44 7.19 5.31
N GLY A 47 -20.27 6.15 5.27
CA GLY A 47 -21.48 6.13 4.45
C GLY A 47 -21.20 6.00 2.94
N GLU A 48 -20.00 5.56 2.57
CA GLU A 48 -19.61 5.35 1.16
C GLU A 48 -20.26 4.10 0.55
N LEU A 49 -20.67 3.16 1.40
CA LEU A 49 -21.35 1.92 0.99
C LEU A 49 -22.24 1.38 2.10
N PHE A 50 -23.48 1.03 1.76
CA PHE A 50 -24.39 0.32 2.65
C PHE A 50 -24.31 -1.19 2.43
N VAL A 51 -24.76 -1.95 3.45
CA VAL A 51 -24.62 -3.43 3.48
C VAL A 51 -25.30 -4.12 2.31
N ASP A 52 -26.42 -3.55 1.82
CA ASP A 52 -27.26 -4.06 0.73
C ASP A 52 -26.88 -3.51 -0.64
N GLU A 53 -26.01 -2.50 -0.70
CA GLU A 53 -25.50 -1.98 -1.95
C GLU A 53 -24.54 -2.95 -2.62
N THR A 54 -24.50 -2.91 -3.95
CA THR A 54 -23.66 -3.81 -4.74
C THR A 54 -22.69 -3.05 -5.64
N ILE A 55 -21.47 -3.58 -5.73
CA ILE A 55 -20.47 -3.16 -6.71
C ILE A 55 -20.26 -4.30 -7.71
N SER A 56 -20.35 -3.98 -9.00
CA SER A 56 -20.09 -4.93 -10.07
C SER A 56 -18.60 -5.06 -10.35
N ASP A 57 -18.08 -6.28 -10.33
CA ASP A 57 -16.68 -6.56 -10.69
C ASP A 57 -16.52 -6.59 -12.21
N GLU A 58 -15.84 -5.60 -12.75
CA GLU A 58 -15.51 -5.50 -14.17
C GLU A 58 -14.19 -6.17 -14.54
N GLY A 59 -13.53 -6.78 -13.58
CA GLY A 59 -12.27 -7.51 -13.72
C GLY A 59 -11.03 -6.65 -13.61
N ARG A 60 -10.98 -5.48 -14.25
CA ARG A 60 -9.87 -4.54 -14.20
C ARG A 60 -10.30 -3.16 -13.74
N PHE A 61 -9.52 -2.57 -12.85
CA PHE A 61 -9.80 -1.25 -12.30
C PHE A 61 -9.13 -0.16 -13.16
N MET A 62 -9.88 0.37 -14.12
CA MET A 62 -9.38 1.30 -15.13
C MET A 62 -9.29 2.75 -14.66
N LEU A 63 -9.76 3.10 -13.46
CA LEU A 63 -9.77 4.50 -13.00
C LEU A 63 -8.37 5.07 -12.75
N VAL A 64 -7.37 4.22 -12.54
CA VAL A 64 -5.99 4.66 -12.25
C VAL A 64 -5.08 4.70 -13.47
N THR A 65 -5.51 4.13 -14.60
CA THR A 65 -4.73 4.09 -15.84
C THR A 65 -5.61 3.83 -17.05
N ASN A 66 -5.21 4.39 -18.19
CA ASN A 66 -5.85 4.13 -19.48
C ASN A 66 -5.24 2.91 -20.22
N VAL A 67 -4.21 2.30 -19.64
CA VAL A 67 -3.52 1.14 -20.23
C VAL A 67 -4.00 -0.12 -19.54
N GLU A 68 -4.79 -0.92 -20.24
CA GLU A 68 -5.44 -2.11 -19.68
C GLU A 68 -4.44 -3.11 -19.06
N SER A 69 -3.26 -3.29 -19.66
CA SER A 69 -2.25 -4.19 -19.12
C SER A 69 -1.66 -3.76 -17.79
N GLN A 70 -1.75 -2.46 -17.45
CA GLN A 70 -1.25 -1.86 -16.21
C GLN A 70 -2.35 -1.70 -15.15
N ALA A 71 -3.61 -1.87 -15.53
CA ALA A 71 -4.72 -1.71 -14.60
C ALA A 71 -4.72 -2.82 -13.54
N PRO A 72 -4.87 -2.46 -12.24
CA PRO A 72 -5.05 -3.45 -11.19
C PRO A 72 -6.23 -4.37 -11.51
N LYS A 73 -6.06 -5.65 -11.26
CA LYS A 73 -7.07 -6.67 -11.60
C LYS A 73 -7.52 -7.46 -10.38
N CYS A 74 -8.74 -7.96 -10.44
CA CYS A 74 -9.20 -8.95 -9.49
C CYS A 74 -8.44 -10.27 -9.72
N TRP A 75 -8.17 -11.01 -8.66
CA TRP A 75 -7.44 -12.28 -8.74
C TRP A 75 -8.14 -13.31 -9.64
N ILE A 76 -9.48 -13.32 -9.67
CA ILE A 76 -10.26 -14.22 -10.53
C ILE A 76 -10.13 -13.88 -12.02
N SER A 77 -9.85 -12.62 -12.36
CA SER A 77 -9.71 -12.20 -13.76
C SER A 77 -8.43 -12.68 -14.43
N GLU A 78 -7.52 -13.33 -13.69
CA GLU A 78 -6.33 -13.98 -14.27
C GLU A 78 -6.69 -15.12 -15.21
N SER A 79 -7.81 -15.79 -14.95
CA SER A 79 -8.33 -16.85 -15.83
C SER A 79 -9.08 -16.33 -17.07
N GLN A 80 -9.16 -15.02 -17.25
CA GLN A 80 -9.82 -14.28 -18.37
C GLN A 80 -11.32 -14.57 -18.60
N ARG A 81 -11.91 -15.51 -17.88
CA ARG A 81 -13.29 -15.97 -18.13
C ARG A 81 -14.28 -15.62 -17.03
N TYR A 82 -13.80 -15.24 -15.86
CA TYR A 82 -14.67 -15.08 -14.68
C TYR A 82 -14.52 -13.72 -14.04
N LYS A 83 -15.63 -13.18 -13.62
CA LYS A 83 -15.76 -12.00 -12.78
C LYS A 83 -16.66 -12.36 -11.63
N HIS A 84 -16.50 -11.73 -10.49
CA HIS A 84 -17.38 -11.99 -9.35
C HIS A 84 -18.81 -11.45 -9.54
N GLN A 85 -19.09 -10.74 -10.64
CA GLN A 85 -20.37 -10.06 -10.88
C GLN A 85 -20.67 -9.00 -9.82
N SER A 86 -21.95 -8.66 -9.62
CA SER A 86 -22.38 -7.71 -8.58
C SER A 86 -22.33 -8.37 -7.21
N GLN A 87 -21.66 -7.70 -6.27
CA GLN A 87 -21.46 -8.22 -4.92
C GLN A 87 -21.79 -7.15 -3.88
N THR A 88 -22.40 -7.57 -2.80
CA THR A 88 -22.46 -6.80 -1.55
C THR A 88 -21.10 -6.82 -0.85
N ILE A 89 -20.92 -5.97 0.16
CA ILE A 89 -19.69 -5.95 0.96
C ILE A 89 -19.39 -7.29 1.62
N ILE A 90 -20.42 -8.01 2.06
CA ILE A 90 -20.30 -9.36 2.66
C ILE A 90 -19.77 -10.35 1.62
N GLN A 91 -20.30 -10.31 0.41
CA GLN A 91 -19.85 -11.16 -0.69
C GLN A 91 -18.45 -10.77 -1.15
N GLY A 92 -18.16 -9.47 -1.25
CA GLY A 92 -16.83 -8.94 -1.58
C GLY A 92 -15.75 -9.40 -0.61
N LEU A 93 -16.05 -9.43 0.70
CA LEU A 93 -15.17 -9.98 1.73
C LEU A 93 -15.02 -11.49 1.60
N SER A 94 -16.14 -12.21 1.49
CA SER A 94 -16.16 -13.67 1.39
C SER A 94 -15.37 -14.19 0.19
N HIS A 95 -15.50 -13.54 -0.96
CA HIS A 95 -14.78 -13.88 -2.19
C HIS A 95 -13.40 -13.21 -2.27
N SER A 96 -13.07 -12.36 -1.31
CA SER A 96 -11.83 -11.56 -1.36
C SER A 96 -11.65 -10.80 -2.68
N CYS A 97 -12.71 -10.19 -3.19
CA CYS A 97 -12.73 -9.53 -4.49
C CYS A 97 -11.87 -8.27 -4.48
N ASN A 98 -10.73 -8.27 -5.18
CA ASN A 98 -9.85 -7.10 -5.22
C ASN A 98 -10.52 -5.92 -5.92
N TYR A 99 -11.25 -6.16 -7.01
CA TYR A 99 -11.93 -5.08 -7.74
C TYR A 99 -12.90 -4.32 -6.85
N PHE A 100 -13.70 -5.05 -6.04
CA PHE A 100 -14.62 -4.45 -5.09
C PHE A 100 -13.92 -3.43 -4.18
N PHE A 101 -12.76 -3.82 -3.62
CA PHE A 101 -12.00 -2.97 -2.71
C PHE A 101 -11.21 -1.85 -3.41
N TYR A 102 -10.81 -2.03 -4.66
CA TYR A 102 -10.27 -0.92 -5.45
C TYR A 102 -11.34 0.14 -5.73
N ARG A 103 -12.57 -0.29 -5.95
CA ARG A 103 -13.71 0.59 -6.23
C ARG A 103 -14.18 1.35 -5.00
N LEU A 104 -14.08 0.70 -3.85
CA LEU A 104 -14.47 1.27 -2.57
C LEU A 104 -13.64 2.50 -2.20
N GLY A 105 -12.32 2.47 -2.45
CA GLY A 105 -11.37 3.57 -2.32
C GLY A 105 -11.61 4.41 -1.06
N GLU A 106 -11.06 4.03 0.08
CA GLU A 106 -11.38 4.67 1.33
C GLU A 106 -10.34 5.75 1.70
N PRO A 107 -10.72 7.04 1.72
CA PRO A 107 -9.78 8.15 1.93
C PRO A 107 -9.23 8.24 3.36
N ARG A 108 -9.93 7.67 4.35
CA ARG A 108 -9.53 7.69 5.77
C ARG A 108 -8.94 6.38 6.27
N LEU A 109 -8.44 5.57 5.35
CA LEU A 109 -7.93 4.24 5.66
C LEU A 109 -6.87 4.22 6.76
N TYR A 110 -6.00 5.25 6.81
CA TYR A 110 -5.01 5.39 7.86
C TYR A 110 -5.64 5.63 9.23
N GLN A 111 -6.69 6.47 9.30
CA GLN A 111 -7.40 6.74 10.54
C GLN A 111 -7.99 5.46 11.12
N TYR A 112 -8.75 4.71 10.32
CA TYR A 112 -9.34 3.46 10.77
C TYR A 112 -8.30 2.42 11.14
N ALA A 113 -7.23 2.28 10.35
CA ALA A 113 -6.12 1.42 10.72
C ALA A 113 -5.50 1.82 12.07
N SER A 114 -5.42 3.13 12.36
CA SER A 114 -4.93 3.64 13.64
C SER A 114 -5.88 3.31 14.80
N GLU A 115 -7.17 3.45 14.58
CA GLU A 115 -8.19 3.09 15.57
C GLU A 115 -8.19 1.58 15.89
N PHE A 116 -7.85 0.74 14.90
CA PHE A 116 -7.58 -0.69 15.11
C PHE A 116 -6.22 -0.99 15.76
N GLY A 117 -5.42 0.03 16.07
CA GLY A 117 -4.08 -0.14 16.66
C GLY A 117 -3.00 -0.61 15.69
N LEU A 118 -3.27 -0.60 14.36
CA LEU A 118 -2.34 -1.10 13.35
C LEU A 118 -1.20 -0.15 13.02
N THR A 119 -1.18 1.05 13.58
CA THR A 119 -0.14 2.07 13.35
C THR A 119 0.84 2.21 14.51
N SER A 120 0.66 1.45 15.57
CA SER A 120 1.47 1.52 16.79
C SER A 120 1.98 0.14 17.21
N LYS A 121 2.90 0.13 18.16
CA LYS A 121 3.27 -1.10 18.85
C LYS A 121 2.12 -1.55 19.74
N THR A 122 1.94 -2.88 19.86
CA THR A 122 0.89 -3.46 20.71
C THR A 122 1.21 -3.34 22.20
N GLY A 123 2.49 -3.14 22.54
CA GLY A 123 2.97 -3.11 23.93
C GLY A 123 3.12 -4.51 24.52
N VAL A 124 3.25 -5.55 23.69
CA VAL A 124 3.56 -6.90 24.17
C VAL A 124 4.85 -6.88 24.97
N ASP A 125 4.86 -7.55 26.12
CA ASP A 125 6.02 -7.62 27.03
C ASP A 125 7.10 -8.61 26.49
N LEU A 126 7.52 -8.34 25.25
CA LEU A 126 8.60 -9.07 24.56
C LEU A 126 9.52 -8.05 23.88
N PRO A 127 10.85 -8.24 23.97
CA PRO A 127 11.80 -7.31 23.39
C PRO A 127 11.78 -7.37 21.85
N GLY A 128 11.96 -6.22 21.22
CA GLY A 128 12.19 -6.14 19.78
C GLY A 128 10.93 -6.08 18.92
N GLU A 129 9.75 -5.79 19.50
CA GLU A 129 8.53 -5.54 18.73
C GLU A 129 8.76 -4.46 17.69
N GLN A 130 8.45 -4.76 16.43
CA GLN A 130 8.52 -3.83 15.33
C GLN A 130 7.24 -3.03 15.21
N ARG A 131 7.36 -1.73 14.90
CA ARG A 131 6.21 -0.88 14.60
C ARG A 131 5.62 -1.26 13.24
N SER A 132 4.32 -1.35 13.15
CA SER A 132 3.61 -1.47 11.87
C SER A 132 3.71 -0.17 11.06
N VAL A 133 3.73 -0.31 9.75
CA VAL A 133 3.67 0.81 8.80
C VAL A 133 2.40 0.65 7.97
N VAL A 134 1.50 1.60 8.10
CA VAL A 134 0.31 1.72 7.26
C VAL A 134 0.53 2.87 6.30
N GLY A 135 0.37 2.60 5.01
CA GLY A 135 0.50 3.63 3.97
C GLY A 135 -0.56 4.72 4.16
N CYS A 136 -0.13 5.97 4.08
CA CYS A 136 -1.01 7.14 4.08
C CYS A 136 -0.43 8.20 3.15
N GLN A 137 -1.16 9.28 2.93
CA GLN A 137 -0.66 10.36 2.07
C GLN A 137 0.65 10.93 2.57
N THR A 138 0.81 11.10 3.89
CA THR A 138 2.07 11.59 4.49
C THR A 138 3.21 10.56 4.43
N SER A 139 2.93 9.26 4.38
CA SER A 139 3.96 8.25 4.13
C SER A 139 4.36 8.18 2.66
N LEU A 140 3.47 8.62 1.76
CA LEU A 140 3.76 8.76 0.34
C LEU A 140 4.51 10.06 0.04
N TYR A 141 4.22 11.11 0.79
CA TYR A 141 4.84 12.42 0.64
C TYR A 141 4.87 13.17 1.99
N ASP A 142 6.05 13.51 2.43
CA ASP A 142 6.27 14.36 3.60
C ASP A 142 6.95 15.66 3.13
N PRO A 143 6.24 16.81 3.13
CA PRO A 143 6.76 18.08 2.65
C PRO A 143 7.94 18.60 3.48
N ASP A 144 8.06 18.15 4.74
CA ASP A 144 9.12 18.59 5.66
C ASP A 144 10.41 17.77 5.50
N LYS A 145 10.37 16.67 4.75
CA LYS A 145 11.55 15.86 4.45
C LYS A 145 12.22 16.28 3.15
N ALA A 146 13.54 16.38 3.18
CA ALA A 146 14.32 16.67 1.98
C ALA A 146 14.18 15.52 0.96
N MET A 147 13.94 15.90 -0.31
CA MET A 147 13.90 14.93 -1.42
C MET A 147 15.25 14.25 -1.55
N GLY A 148 15.31 12.95 -1.33
CA GLY A 148 16.54 12.15 -1.43
C GLY A 148 17.08 11.62 -0.11
N GLU A 149 16.53 12.00 1.03
CA GLU A 149 16.80 11.29 2.29
C GLU A 149 16.04 9.96 2.29
N ALA A 150 16.74 8.93 1.88
CA ALA A 150 16.19 7.59 1.83
C ALA A 150 16.27 6.93 3.20
N ASP A 151 15.21 7.02 3.98
CA ASP A 151 14.88 5.93 4.89
C ASP A 151 13.88 4.97 4.22
N GLN A 152 13.67 3.79 4.78
CA GLN A 152 12.77 2.79 4.19
C GLN A 152 11.32 3.28 4.05
N ASP A 153 10.95 4.31 4.81
CA ASP A 153 9.60 4.87 4.85
C ASP A 153 9.42 6.02 3.83
N THR A 154 10.51 6.57 3.27
CA THR A 154 10.52 7.73 2.36
C THR A 154 10.84 7.42 0.88
N ALA A 155 11.10 6.15 0.54
CA ALA A 155 11.38 5.77 -0.84
C ALA A 155 10.19 5.98 -1.80
N VAL A 156 8.96 5.86 -1.29
CA VAL A 156 7.73 5.99 -2.07
C VAL A 156 7.50 7.41 -2.60
N PRO A 157 7.71 8.48 -1.80
CA PRO A 157 7.62 9.86 -2.30
C PRO A 157 8.53 10.13 -3.49
N ILE A 158 9.77 9.64 -3.44
CA ILE A 158 10.74 9.81 -4.55
C ILE A 158 10.24 9.09 -5.81
N ILE A 159 9.68 7.90 -5.67
CA ILE A 159 9.12 7.13 -6.78
C ILE A 159 7.92 7.88 -7.40
N VAL A 160 7.00 8.38 -6.57
CA VAL A 160 5.83 9.13 -7.00
C VAL A 160 6.25 10.43 -7.69
N PHE A 161 7.15 11.20 -7.08
CA PHE A 161 7.71 12.42 -7.65
C PHE A 161 8.33 12.18 -9.02
N ASN A 162 9.20 11.18 -9.15
CA ASN A 162 9.85 10.84 -10.40
C ASN A 162 8.87 10.34 -11.46
N SER A 163 7.83 9.62 -11.06
CA SER A 163 6.78 9.15 -11.96
C SER A 163 5.96 10.31 -12.52
N ILE A 164 5.54 11.25 -11.68
CA ILE A 164 4.82 12.46 -12.10
C ILE A 164 5.71 13.31 -13.00
N LYS A 165 6.97 13.52 -12.61
CA LYS A 165 7.96 14.28 -13.39
C LYS A 165 8.15 13.68 -14.79
N SER A 166 8.34 12.37 -14.86
CA SER A 166 8.47 11.64 -16.13
C SER A 166 7.21 11.75 -16.99
N HIS A 167 6.04 11.62 -16.39
CA HIS A 167 4.76 11.75 -17.09
C HIS A 167 4.60 13.16 -17.69
N LEU A 168 4.89 14.21 -16.92
CA LEU A 168 4.82 15.58 -17.39
C LEU A 168 5.82 15.87 -18.52
N ARG A 169 7.04 15.34 -18.44
CA ARG A 169 8.02 15.43 -19.54
C ARG A 169 7.51 14.79 -20.82
N ASN A 170 6.96 13.59 -20.72
CA ASN A 170 6.42 12.86 -21.88
C ASN A 170 5.22 13.57 -22.48
N GLN A 171 4.33 14.13 -21.67
CA GLN A 171 3.23 14.97 -22.11
C GLN A 171 3.70 16.24 -22.79
N GLY A 172 4.73 16.89 -22.26
CA GLY A 172 5.36 18.05 -22.89
C GLY A 172 5.97 17.71 -24.24
N ALA A 173 6.74 16.63 -24.32
CA ALA A 173 7.38 16.17 -25.55
C ALA A 173 6.36 15.89 -26.66
N SER A 174 5.22 15.26 -26.32
CA SER A 174 4.12 15.01 -27.28
C SER A 174 3.47 16.29 -27.82
N ARG A 175 3.68 17.43 -27.17
CA ARG A 175 3.15 18.76 -27.54
C ARG A 175 4.25 19.72 -28.03
N ASN A 176 5.47 19.20 -28.27
CA ASN A 176 6.66 20.00 -28.57
C ASN A 176 7.03 21.06 -27.51
N ILE A 177 6.72 20.77 -26.25
CA ILE A 177 7.06 21.63 -25.12
C ILE A 177 8.19 20.99 -24.34
N THR A 178 9.29 21.70 -24.20
CA THR A 178 10.41 21.29 -23.32
C THR A 178 10.26 22.01 -21.99
N TYR A 179 10.19 21.26 -20.92
CA TYR A 179 10.17 21.82 -19.56
C TYR A 179 11.56 21.87 -19.01
N ASP A 180 11.93 23.00 -18.43
CA ASP A 180 13.10 23.15 -17.56
C ASP A 180 12.90 22.29 -16.29
N ASP A 181 13.96 21.64 -15.86
CA ASP A 181 13.91 20.70 -14.73
C ASP A 181 13.49 21.36 -13.42
N GLU A 182 13.99 22.58 -13.13
CA GLU A 182 13.60 23.30 -11.91
C GLU A 182 12.12 23.70 -11.93
N ARG A 183 11.60 24.07 -13.08
CA ARG A 183 10.17 24.40 -13.24
C ARG A 183 9.31 23.15 -13.08
N LEU A 184 9.79 22.03 -13.61
CA LEU A 184 9.11 20.75 -13.49
C LEU A 184 9.04 20.31 -12.03
N ASP A 185 10.15 20.40 -11.31
CA ASP A 185 10.23 20.04 -9.90
C ASP A 185 9.30 20.90 -9.04
N ARG A 186 9.25 22.21 -9.29
CA ARG A 186 8.28 23.10 -8.61
C ARG A 186 6.82 22.75 -8.91
N CYS A 187 6.52 22.37 -10.16
CA CYS A 187 5.16 21.97 -10.54
C CYS A 187 4.76 20.65 -9.88
N VAL A 188 5.66 19.65 -9.89
CA VAL A 188 5.39 18.35 -9.25
C VAL A 188 5.21 18.52 -7.74
N LYS A 189 6.08 19.31 -7.10
CA LYS A 189 5.97 19.61 -5.68
C LYS A 189 4.60 20.22 -5.34
N ARG A 190 4.16 21.24 -6.10
CA ARG A 190 2.83 21.83 -5.90
C ARG A 190 1.68 20.84 -6.06
N LEU A 191 1.77 19.91 -7.03
CA LEU A 191 0.76 18.87 -7.23
C LEU A 191 0.72 17.86 -6.09
N MET A 192 1.86 17.62 -5.44
CA MET A 192 1.94 16.72 -4.29
C MET A 192 1.51 17.40 -2.99
N ASP A 193 1.58 18.73 -2.93
CA ASP A 193 1.16 19.55 -1.76
C ASP A 193 -0.36 19.83 -1.75
N MET A 194 -1.09 19.48 -2.81
CA MET A 194 -2.56 19.62 -2.92
C MET A 194 -3.32 18.45 -2.31
#